data_98e52792b65608fde2fd7df39ecda7c8
#
_entry.id   98e52792b65608fde2fd7df39ecda7c8
#
_cell.length_a   1.000
_cell.length_b   1.000
_cell.length_c   1.000
_cell.angle_alpha   90.00
_cell.angle_beta   90.00
_cell.angle_gamma   90.00
#
_symmetry.space_group_name_H-M   'P 1'
#
loop_
_entity.id
_entity.type
_entity.pdbx_description
1 polymer ?
#
loop_
_entity_poly.entity_id
_entity_poly.type
_entity_poly.pdbx_seq_one_letter_code
_entity_poly.pdbx_strand_id
1 'polypeptide(L)'
;MSTRTEELRAIPLLAGLDLLALEKLAAGTSELEARAGQPLTHPGATGTGMFFVVEGTVEVEAPEGVRELGPGEFFGELALLTDKGKRTARVRAKTPVRCIAVDRATFETLLKDHPDVAAELLEAGLGRLD
;
A
#
# COMPACT_ATOMS: atom_id res chain seq x y z
N MET A 1 17.65 -10.93 9.58
CA MET A 1 16.48 -10.39 8.84
C MET A 1 16.92 -9.86 7.49
N SER A 2 16.12 -10.05 6.47
CA SER A 2 16.40 -9.44 5.17
C SER A 2 16.10 -7.94 5.21
N THR A 3 16.68 -7.19 4.27
CA THR A 3 16.40 -5.75 4.14
C THR A 3 14.90 -5.51 3.91
N ARG A 4 14.24 -6.35 3.12
CA ARG A 4 12.79 -6.22 2.87
C ARG A 4 11.99 -6.38 4.17
N THR A 5 12.35 -7.36 4.99
CA THR A 5 11.69 -7.60 6.28
C THR A 5 11.88 -6.39 7.20
N GLU A 6 13.07 -5.81 7.24
CA GLU A 6 13.33 -4.62 8.04
C GLU A 6 12.52 -3.41 7.57
N GLU A 7 12.41 -3.22 6.25
CA GLU A 7 11.61 -2.14 5.69
C GLU A 7 10.13 -2.29 6.02
N LEU A 8 9.60 -3.53 5.94
CA LEU A 8 8.21 -3.79 6.30
C LEU A 8 7.95 -3.54 7.78
N ARG A 9 8.89 -3.95 8.64
CA ARG A 9 8.78 -3.74 10.08
C ARG A 9 8.68 -2.26 10.45
N ALA A 10 9.33 -1.39 9.70
CA ALA A 10 9.30 0.05 9.93
C ALA A 10 7.98 0.71 9.56
N ILE A 11 7.10 0.02 8.84
CA ILE A 11 5.79 0.53 8.45
C ILE A 11 4.84 0.42 9.65
N PRO A 12 4.24 1.56 10.10
CA PRO A 12 3.40 1.55 11.31
C PRO A 12 2.29 0.49 11.30
N LEU A 13 1.61 0.31 10.17
CA LEU A 13 0.55 -0.69 10.04
C LEU A 13 1.04 -2.11 10.36
N LEU A 14 2.31 -2.40 10.06
CA LEU A 14 2.90 -3.74 10.17
C LEU A 14 3.77 -3.93 11.41
N ALA A 15 3.94 -2.89 12.22
CA ALA A 15 4.88 -2.90 13.35
C ALA A 15 4.57 -3.95 14.41
N GLY A 16 3.30 -4.38 14.53
CA GLY A 16 2.89 -5.40 15.49
C GLY A 16 3.06 -6.85 15.02
N LEU A 17 3.50 -7.07 13.77
CA LEU A 17 3.68 -8.41 13.25
C LEU A 17 4.97 -9.04 13.78
N ASP A 18 4.93 -10.35 14.07
CA ASP A 18 6.14 -11.06 14.45
C ASP A 18 7.02 -11.35 13.23
N LEU A 19 8.22 -11.84 13.48
CA LEU A 19 9.22 -12.08 12.43
C LEU A 19 8.70 -13.06 11.38
N LEU A 20 8.03 -14.12 11.78
CA LEU A 20 7.51 -15.13 10.85
C LEU A 20 6.47 -14.51 9.90
N ALA A 21 5.56 -13.69 10.45
CA ALA A 21 4.55 -13.02 9.64
C ALA A 21 5.19 -12.03 8.66
N LEU A 22 6.21 -11.29 9.12
CA LEU A 22 6.94 -10.35 8.26
C LEU A 22 7.68 -11.08 7.13
N GLU A 23 8.28 -12.23 7.42
CA GLU A 23 8.98 -13.02 6.40
C GLU A 23 8.01 -13.58 5.36
N LYS A 24 6.84 -14.05 5.79
CA LYS A 24 5.81 -14.51 4.86
C LYS A 24 5.32 -13.38 3.97
N LEU A 25 5.09 -12.21 4.56
CA LEU A 25 4.68 -11.04 3.78
C LEU A 25 5.76 -10.63 2.78
N ALA A 26 7.01 -10.59 3.22
CA ALA A 26 8.14 -10.22 2.36
C ALA A 26 8.25 -11.12 1.13
N ALA A 27 7.96 -12.40 1.28
CA ALA A 27 8.03 -13.35 0.17
C ALA A 27 7.03 -13.04 -0.96
N GLY A 28 5.94 -12.35 -0.64
CA GLY A 28 4.91 -11.96 -1.61
C GLY A 28 5.01 -10.51 -2.08
N THR A 29 6.15 -9.86 -1.86
CA THR A 29 6.33 -8.46 -2.26
C THR A 29 7.27 -8.33 -3.45
N SER A 30 7.13 -7.20 -4.14
CA SER A 30 8.06 -6.77 -5.18
C SER A 30 8.36 -5.28 -4.96
N GLU A 31 9.31 -4.75 -5.71
CA GLU A 31 9.70 -3.36 -5.59
C GLU A 31 9.24 -2.57 -6.80
N LEU A 32 8.74 -1.36 -6.56
CA LEU A 32 8.34 -0.43 -7.60
C LEU A 32 9.12 0.86 -7.41
N GLU A 33 9.86 1.27 -8.44
CA GLU A 33 10.56 2.54 -8.47
C GLU A 33 9.93 3.42 -9.54
N ALA A 34 9.83 4.72 -9.27
CA ALA A 34 9.27 5.68 -10.22
C ALA A 34 10.01 7.00 -10.13
N ARG A 35 10.04 7.70 -11.27
CA ARG A 35 10.60 9.06 -11.36
C ARG A 35 9.55 10.07 -10.97
N ALA A 36 9.99 11.27 -10.59
CA ALA A 36 9.07 12.38 -10.36
C ALA A 36 8.15 12.57 -11.57
N GLY A 37 6.85 12.70 -11.32
CA GLY A 37 5.82 12.88 -12.35
C GLY A 37 5.29 11.62 -12.98
N GLN A 38 5.89 10.46 -12.71
CA GLN A 38 5.45 9.20 -13.30
C GLN A 38 4.16 8.68 -12.65
N PRO A 39 3.14 8.34 -13.45
CA PRO A 39 1.91 7.74 -12.91
C PRO A 39 2.16 6.35 -12.37
N LEU A 40 1.52 6.04 -11.24
CA LEU A 40 1.61 4.72 -10.59
C LEU A 40 0.29 3.95 -10.72
N THR A 41 -0.84 4.66 -10.60
CA THR A 41 -2.17 4.06 -10.81
C THR A 41 -3.06 5.06 -11.54
N HIS A 42 -4.12 4.55 -12.19
CA HIS A 42 -5.11 5.36 -12.89
C HIS A 42 -6.51 5.05 -12.40
N PRO A 43 -7.44 6.04 -12.38
CA PRO A 43 -8.84 5.78 -12.05
C PRO A 43 -9.43 4.74 -12.99
N GLY A 44 -10.21 3.82 -12.46
CA GLY A 44 -10.84 2.75 -13.23
C GLY A 44 -9.95 1.55 -13.52
N ALA A 45 -8.65 1.63 -13.30
CA ALA A 45 -7.76 0.50 -13.48
C ALA A 45 -8.06 -0.58 -12.44
N THR A 46 -7.93 -1.86 -12.84
CA THR A 46 -8.12 -2.97 -11.91
C THR A 46 -6.94 -3.03 -10.93
N GLY A 47 -7.26 -3.03 -9.64
CA GLY A 47 -6.25 -3.14 -8.61
C GLY A 47 -5.86 -4.59 -8.37
N THR A 48 -4.56 -4.88 -8.40
CA THR A 48 -4.03 -6.22 -8.16
C THR A 48 -3.27 -6.34 -6.84
N GLY A 49 -3.08 -5.24 -6.13
CA GLY A 49 -2.37 -5.21 -4.86
C GLY A 49 -2.36 -3.83 -4.25
N MET A 50 -1.61 -3.68 -3.18
CA MET A 50 -1.40 -2.39 -2.53
C MET A 50 0.08 -2.06 -2.48
N PHE A 51 0.40 -0.80 -2.15
CA PHE A 51 1.76 -0.30 -2.16
C PHE A 51 2.07 0.42 -0.85
N PHE A 52 3.24 0.14 -0.29
CA PHE A 52 3.79 0.90 0.84
C PHE A 52 4.89 1.81 0.31
N VAL A 53 4.84 3.09 0.66
CA VAL A 53 5.89 4.05 0.29
C VAL A 53 7.07 3.86 1.23
N VAL A 54 8.26 3.65 0.69
CA VAL A 54 9.49 3.48 1.46
C VAL A 54 10.33 4.75 1.39
N GLU A 55 10.47 5.33 0.19
CA GLU A 55 11.21 6.56 -0.04
C GLU A 55 10.43 7.47 -0.97
N GLY A 56 10.52 8.78 -0.73
CA GLY A 56 9.90 9.78 -1.58
C GLY A 56 8.46 10.10 -1.20
N THR A 57 7.79 10.85 -2.06
CA THR A 57 6.42 11.31 -1.86
C THR A 57 5.58 11.01 -3.10
N VAL A 58 4.38 10.49 -2.88
CA VAL A 58 3.40 10.30 -3.95
C VAL A 58 2.24 11.26 -3.75
N GLU A 59 1.60 11.64 -4.85
CA GLU A 59 0.44 12.50 -4.86
C GLU A 59 -0.78 11.68 -5.28
N VAL A 60 -1.83 11.72 -4.46
CA VAL A 60 -3.07 11.00 -4.70
C VAL A 60 -4.15 11.99 -5.11
N GLU A 61 -4.63 11.89 -6.34
CA GLU A 61 -5.73 12.70 -6.85
C GLU A 61 -7.00 11.85 -6.87
N ALA A 62 -7.95 12.22 -6.03
CA ALA A 62 -9.25 11.55 -5.94
C ALA A 62 -10.35 12.59 -6.14
N PRO A 63 -11.62 12.16 -6.39
CA PRO A 63 -12.71 13.12 -6.59
C PRO A 63 -12.89 14.10 -5.42
N GLU A 64 -12.59 13.68 -4.20
CA GLU A 64 -12.70 14.50 -2.99
C GLU A 64 -11.53 15.46 -2.79
N GLY A 65 -10.46 15.32 -3.55
CA GLY A 65 -9.31 16.23 -3.45
C GLY A 65 -7.97 15.55 -3.69
N VAL A 66 -6.92 16.30 -3.41
CA VAL A 66 -5.53 15.87 -3.59
C VAL A 66 -4.84 15.78 -2.24
N ARG A 67 -4.03 14.74 -2.04
CA ARG A 67 -3.22 14.61 -0.82
C ARG A 67 -1.90 13.93 -1.15
N GLU A 68 -0.95 14.05 -0.23
CA GLU A 68 0.37 13.45 -0.38
C GLU A 68 0.59 12.34 0.64
N LEU A 69 1.31 11.31 0.21
CA LEU A 69 1.71 10.20 1.07
C LEU A 69 3.23 10.08 1.03
N GLY A 70 3.81 9.89 2.20
CA GLY A 70 5.25 9.74 2.36
C GLY A 70 5.63 8.38 2.94
N PRO A 71 6.90 8.21 3.34
CA PRO A 71 7.39 6.93 3.86
C PRO A 71 6.55 6.40 5.01
N GLY A 72 6.25 5.10 4.96
CA GLY A 72 5.43 4.42 5.96
C GLY A 72 3.94 4.44 5.66
N GLU A 73 3.51 5.22 4.70
CA GLU A 73 2.10 5.27 4.29
C GLU A 73 1.84 4.33 3.12
N PHE A 74 0.57 4.10 2.80
CA PHE A 74 0.20 3.11 1.78
C PHE A 74 -0.94 3.62 0.90
N PHE A 75 -1.07 3.02 -0.27
CA PHE A 75 -2.16 3.31 -1.20
C PHE A 75 -2.54 2.05 -1.98
N GLY A 76 -3.69 2.10 -2.63
CA GLY A 76 -4.20 0.97 -3.42
C GLY A 76 -5.10 0.03 -2.65
N GLU A 77 -5.22 0.18 -1.33
CA GLU A 77 -5.99 -0.70 -0.47
C GLU A 77 -7.49 -0.69 -0.78
N LEU A 78 -8.04 0.44 -1.19
CA LEU A 78 -9.47 0.53 -1.50
C LEU A 78 -9.86 -0.40 -2.65
N ALA A 79 -8.98 -0.57 -3.64
CA ALA A 79 -9.25 -1.48 -4.75
C ALA A 79 -9.27 -2.93 -4.29
N LEU A 80 -8.58 -3.26 -3.18
CA LEU A 80 -8.57 -4.61 -2.62
C LEU A 80 -9.73 -4.84 -1.66
N LEU A 81 -10.25 -3.78 -1.05
CA LEU A 81 -11.34 -3.86 -0.08
C LEU A 81 -12.73 -3.82 -0.73
N THR A 82 -12.81 -3.49 -2.01
CA THR A 82 -14.09 -3.42 -2.74
C THR A 82 -14.24 -4.63 -3.65
N ASP A 83 -15.49 -5.02 -3.88
CA ASP A 83 -15.81 -6.15 -4.75
C ASP A 83 -15.39 -5.91 -6.20
N LYS A 84 -15.33 -4.66 -6.61
CA LYS A 84 -15.00 -4.30 -8.00
C LYS A 84 -13.51 -4.31 -8.27
N GLY A 85 -12.67 -4.19 -7.26
CA GLY A 85 -11.23 -4.20 -7.40
C GLY A 85 -10.65 -3.11 -8.27
N LYS A 86 -11.38 -2.00 -8.48
CA LYS A 86 -10.93 -0.91 -9.34
C LYS A 86 -10.37 0.25 -8.57
N ARG A 87 -9.35 0.90 -9.12
CA ARG A 87 -8.76 2.09 -8.54
C ARG A 87 -9.74 3.26 -8.64
N THR A 88 -9.88 4.04 -7.56
CA THR A 88 -10.74 5.21 -7.51
C THR A 88 -9.96 6.51 -7.62
N ALA A 89 -8.63 6.44 -7.56
CA ALA A 89 -7.76 7.60 -7.56
C ALA A 89 -6.63 7.42 -8.56
N ARG A 90 -6.07 8.55 -8.99
CA ARG A 90 -4.82 8.59 -9.74
C ARG A 90 -3.70 8.83 -8.73
N VAL A 91 -2.67 7.98 -8.77
CA VAL A 91 -1.48 8.15 -7.92
C VAL A 91 -0.28 8.39 -8.82
N ARG A 92 0.48 9.41 -8.48
CA ARG A 92 1.65 9.81 -9.26
C ARG A 92 2.80 10.11 -8.30
N ALA A 93 4.02 9.79 -8.73
CA ALA A 93 5.21 10.16 -7.98
C ALA A 93 5.39 11.67 -8.03
N LYS A 94 5.44 12.33 -6.87
CA LYS A 94 5.74 13.75 -6.80
C LYS A 94 7.25 13.98 -6.83
N THR A 95 7.98 13.10 -6.16
CA THR A 95 9.45 13.03 -6.18
C THR A 95 9.83 11.65 -6.69
N PRO A 96 11.10 11.35 -6.94
CA PRO A 96 11.50 9.95 -7.15
C PRO A 96 11.06 9.13 -5.95
N VAL A 97 10.44 7.97 -6.19
CA VAL A 97 9.89 7.13 -5.12
C VAL A 97 10.35 5.70 -5.25
N ARG A 98 10.37 5.01 -4.10
CA ARG A 98 10.52 3.57 -4.02
C ARG A 98 9.40 3.03 -3.13
N CYS A 99 8.67 2.06 -3.67
CA CYS A 99 7.53 1.45 -2.97
C CYS A 99 7.71 -0.05 -2.90
N ILE A 100 7.11 -0.67 -1.90
CA ILE A 100 6.98 -2.12 -1.80
C ILE A 100 5.57 -2.48 -2.25
N ALA A 101 5.47 -3.30 -3.29
CA ALA A 101 4.18 -3.76 -3.82
C ALA A 101 3.82 -5.11 -3.20
N VAL A 102 2.58 -5.25 -2.73
CA VAL A 102 2.05 -6.48 -2.17
C VAL A 102 0.91 -6.94 -3.07
N ASP A 103 0.98 -8.16 -3.59
CA ASP A 103 -0.08 -8.67 -4.46
C ASP A 103 -1.35 -9.01 -3.67
N ARG A 104 -2.47 -9.17 -4.40
CA ARG A 104 -3.77 -9.42 -3.78
C ARG A 104 -3.77 -10.69 -2.92
N ALA A 105 -3.22 -11.77 -3.43
CA ALA A 105 -3.23 -13.05 -2.72
C ALA A 105 -2.47 -12.97 -1.39
N THR A 106 -1.30 -12.34 -1.41
CA THR A 106 -0.48 -12.14 -0.21
C THR A 106 -1.21 -11.23 0.79
N PHE A 107 -1.81 -10.16 0.28
CA PHE A 107 -2.59 -9.22 1.09
C PHE A 107 -3.78 -9.92 1.76
N GLU A 108 -4.54 -10.72 1.02
CA GLU A 108 -5.68 -11.45 1.56
C GLU A 108 -5.25 -12.43 2.67
N THR A 109 -4.13 -13.12 2.47
CA THR A 109 -3.59 -14.01 3.49
C THR A 109 -3.21 -13.25 4.75
N LEU A 110 -2.58 -12.09 4.59
CA LEU A 110 -2.22 -11.22 5.72
C LEU A 110 -3.46 -10.83 6.53
N LEU A 111 -4.52 -10.39 5.85
CA LEU A 111 -5.75 -9.97 6.53
C LEU A 111 -6.43 -11.13 7.24
N LYS A 112 -6.41 -12.33 6.65
CA LYS A 112 -7.00 -13.53 7.24
C LYS A 112 -6.27 -13.95 8.51
N ASP A 113 -4.94 -13.93 8.48
CA ASP A 113 -4.10 -14.35 9.61
C ASP A 113 -3.97 -13.27 10.69
N HIS A 114 -4.21 -12.00 10.35
CA HIS A 114 -4.03 -10.86 11.24
C HIS A 114 -5.23 -9.91 11.20
N PRO A 115 -6.35 -10.29 11.88
CA PRO A 115 -7.56 -9.45 11.86
C PRO A 115 -7.37 -8.05 12.44
N ASP A 116 -6.41 -7.85 13.33
CA ASP A 116 -6.05 -6.53 13.88
C ASP A 116 -5.50 -5.60 12.80
N VAL A 117 -4.68 -6.12 11.90
CA VAL A 117 -4.18 -5.36 10.75
C VAL A 117 -5.34 -5.01 9.81
N ALA A 118 -6.26 -5.95 9.59
CA ALA A 118 -7.43 -5.71 8.77
C ALA A 118 -8.29 -4.59 9.34
N ALA A 119 -8.48 -4.55 10.66
CA ALA A 119 -9.25 -3.50 11.32
C ALA A 119 -8.61 -2.13 11.15
N GLU A 120 -7.29 -2.02 11.35
CA GLU A 120 -6.57 -0.76 11.16
C GLU A 120 -6.65 -0.27 9.71
N LEU A 121 -6.55 -1.19 8.77
CA LEU A 121 -6.61 -0.87 7.36
C LEU A 121 -7.99 -0.35 6.96
N LEU A 122 -9.05 -0.96 7.49
CA LEU A 122 -10.42 -0.49 7.26
C LEU A 122 -10.64 0.90 7.80
N GLU A 123 -10.14 1.20 9.00
CA GLU A 123 -10.22 2.54 9.58
C GLU A 123 -9.54 3.57 8.69
N ALA A 124 -8.34 3.26 8.20
CA ALA A 124 -7.60 4.14 7.31
C ALA A 124 -8.37 4.36 6.00
N GLY A 125 -8.95 3.28 5.44
CA GLY A 125 -9.74 3.36 4.21
C GLY A 125 -11.00 4.21 4.38
N LEU A 126 -11.70 4.05 5.49
CA LEU A 126 -12.89 4.83 5.78
C LEU A 126 -12.56 6.32 5.97
N GLY A 127 -11.45 6.61 6.64
CA GLY A 127 -10.99 7.99 6.79
C GLY A 127 -10.67 8.65 5.44
N ARG A 128 -10.30 7.87 4.44
CA ARG A 128 -10.01 8.37 3.09
C ARG A 128 -11.27 8.60 2.25
N LEU A 129 -12.38 7.98 2.63
CA LEU A 129 -13.65 8.18 1.93
C LEU A 129 -14.33 9.49 2.35
N ASP A 130 -13.94 10.01 3.49
CA ASP A 130 -14.46 11.29 3.98
C ASP A 130 -13.76 12.46 3.26
#